data_40280f2d1ae1f6feb69662ffdf612d81
#
_entry.id   40280f2d1ae1f6feb69662ffdf612d81
#
_cell.length_a   1.000
_cell.length_b   1.000
_cell.length_c   1.000
_cell.angle_alpha   90.00
_cell.angle_beta   90.00
_cell.angle_gamma   90.00
#
_symmetry.space_group_name_H-M   'P 1'
#
loop_
_entity.id
_entity.type
_entity.pdbx_description
1 polymer ?
#
loop_
_entity_poly.entity_id
_entity_poly.type
_entity_poly.pdbx_seq_one_letter_code
_entity_poly.pdbx_strand_id
1 'polypeptide(L)'
;MSAPREDADVETSSEGYARRFAGPVGRFFLERQAEATLALLRPFPGASVLDVGGGHGQVTGPLVDAGHDVTVLGSDASCEARVREWTGPGRARFVSSDLLAPSLPGRSFDVALSYRLLPHVSRWPDLVAALCRLARRAVVVDYPTRRSVNAVADLFFGLKKGVEGNTRPFTVFSDAEVEEAFAAHGFAPTGRRPQFFFPMALHRGLGSAGLARGLEGAASALGLTRALGSPVILRLERRG
;
A
#
# COMPACT_ATOMS: atom_id res chain seq x y z
N MET A 1 -13.54 -19.02 20.68
CA MET A 1 -13.99 -18.62 19.33
C MET A 1 -12.79 -17.97 18.65
N SER A 2 -12.39 -18.48 17.48
CA SER A 2 -11.34 -17.84 16.67
C SER A 2 -11.82 -16.47 16.20
N ALA A 3 -10.97 -15.44 16.25
CA ALA A 3 -11.29 -14.13 15.70
C ALA A 3 -11.61 -14.26 14.20
N PRO A 4 -12.53 -13.47 13.65
CA PRO A 4 -12.85 -13.52 12.23
C PRO A 4 -11.59 -13.20 11.42
N ARG A 5 -11.44 -13.92 10.29
CA ARG A 5 -10.33 -13.72 9.35
C ARG A 5 -10.44 -12.33 8.71
N GLU A 6 -9.29 -11.68 8.52
CA GLU A 6 -9.23 -10.39 7.84
C GLU A 6 -9.42 -10.58 6.33
N ASP A 7 -10.34 -9.80 5.73
CA ASP A 7 -10.75 -9.90 4.32
C ASP A 7 -10.81 -8.53 3.61
N ALA A 8 -10.15 -7.51 4.15
CA ALA A 8 -10.17 -6.16 3.58
C ALA A 8 -9.61 -6.11 2.14
N ASP A 9 -8.72 -7.04 1.80
CA ASP A 9 -8.12 -7.17 0.47
C ASP A 9 -9.09 -7.71 -0.59
N VAL A 10 -10.17 -8.40 -0.21
CA VAL A 10 -11.20 -8.85 -1.17
C VAL A 10 -11.86 -7.65 -1.85
N GLU A 11 -12.18 -6.59 -1.09
CA GLU A 11 -12.72 -5.35 -1.67
C GLU A 11 -11.69 -4.67 -2.58
N THR A 12 -10.44 -4.52 -2.13
CA THR A 12 -9.40 -3.83 -2.91
C THR A 12 -8.97 -4.62 -4.14
N SER A 13 -9.19 -5.92 -4.17
CA SER A 13 -8.95 -6.79 -5.34
C SER A 13 -10.12 -6.79 -6.35
N SER A 14 -11.22 -6.11 -6.04
CA SER A 14 -12.42 -6.10 -6.89
C SER A 14 -12.29 -5.20 -8.12
N GLU A 15 -13.07 -5.50 -9.16
CA GLU A 15 -13.20 -4.64 -10.34
C GLU A 15 -13.79 -3.26 -10.00
N GLY A 16 -14.66 -3.18 -9.00
CA GLY A 16 -15.22 -1.92 -8.51
C GLY A 16 -14.12 -1.01 -7.93
N TYR A 17 -13.17 -1.59 -7.22
CA TYR A 17 -12.02 -0.84 -6.70
C TYR A 17 -11.06 -0.42 -7.81
N ALA A 18 -10.78 -1.30 -8.76
CA ALA A 18 -9.89 -1.02 -9.90
C ALA A 18 -10.37 0.17 -10.74
N ARG A 19 -11.68 0.30 -10.92
CA ARG A 19 -12.27 1.44 -11.65
C ARG A 19 -11.93 2.79 -11.04
N ARG A 20 -11.58 2.86 -9.74
CA ARG A 20 -11.10 4.09 -9.09
C ARG A 20 -9.77 4.59 -9.66
N PHE A 21 -9.02 3.70 -10.34
CA PHE A 21 -7.73 3.98 -10.98
C PHE A 21 -7.80 3.92 -12.50
N ALA A 22 -8.99 3.89 -13.08
CA ALA A 22 -9.18 3.96 -14.51
C ALA A 22 -8.88 5.36 -15.07
N GLY A 23 -8.59 5.42 -16.37
CA GLY A 23 -8.32 6.66 -17.09
C GLY A 23 -6.94 7.28 -16.81
N PRO A 24 -6.65 8.46 -17.44
CA PRO A 24 -5.31 9.06 -17.39
C PRO A 24 -4.86 9.47 -15.98
N VAL A 25 -5.77 10.02 -15.17
CA VAL A 25 -5.48 10.44 -13.78
C VAL A 25 -5.22 9.24 -12.90
N GLY A 26 -6.01 8.17 -13.05
CA GLY A 26 -5.81 6.94 -12.30
C GLY A 26 -4.45 6.28 -12.61
N ARG A 27 -4.07 6.23 -13.88
CA ARG A 27 -2.74 5.77 -14.31
C ARG A 27 -1.61 6.61 -13.70
N PHE A 28 -1.75 7.93 -13.68
CA PHE A 28 -0.78 8.81 -13.01
C PHE A 28 -0.56 8.44 -11.53
N PHE A 29 -1.63 8.10 -10.79
CA PHE A 29 -1.49 7.67 -9.40
C PHE A 29 -0.72 6.36 -9.27
N LEU A 30 -1.00 5.39 -10.13
CA LEU A 30 -0.33 4.09 -10.12
C LEU A 30 1.15 4.21 -10.54
N GLU A 31 1.46 5.04 -11.53
CA GLU A 31 2.83 5.34 -11.95
C GLU A 31 3.65 5.93 -10.80
N ARG A 32 3.10 6.93 -10.08
CA ARG A 32 3.76 7.54 -8.93
C ARG A 32 3.99 6.53 -7.80
N GLN A 33 3.01 5.66 -7.53
CA GLN A 33 3.15 4.59 -6.56
C GLN A 33 4.25 3.60 -6.96
N ALA A 34 4.28 3.15 -8.21
CA ALA A 34 5.29 2.24 -8.74
C ALA A 34 6.69 2.85 -8.68
N GLU A 35 6.88 4.09 -9.15
CA GLU A 35 8.14 4.81 -9.08
C GLU A 35 8.67 4.92 -7.64
N ALA A 36 7.82 5.28 -6.69
CA ALA A 36 8.19 5.39 -5.28
C ALA A 36 8.57 4.02 -4.69
N THR A 37 7.81 2.98 -5.04
CA THR A 37 8.07 1.59 -4.59
C THR A 37 9.42 1.12 -5.09
N LEU A 38 9.68 1.23 -6.40
CA LEU A 38 10.94 0.82 -7.01
C LEU A 38 12.12 1.62 -6.46
N ALA A 39 11.95 2.93 -6.21
CA ALA A 39 12.99 3.75 -5.59
C ALA A 39 13.30 3.30 -4.15
N LEU A 40 12.29 2.87 -3.38
CA LEU A 40 12.50 2.32 -2.03
C LEU A 40 13.12 0.91 -2.06
N LEU A 41 12.93 0.14 -3.14
CA LEU A 41 13.49 -1.20 -3.29
C LEU A 41 14.89 -1.23 -3.94
N ARG A 42 15.44 -0.10 -4.38
CA ARG A 42 16.80 -0.03 -4.96
C ARG A 42 17.89 -0.75 -4.15
N PRO A 43 17.88 -0.75 -2.78
CA PRO A 43 18.89 -1.49 -2.00
C PRO A 43 18.73 -3.01 -2.03
N PHE A 44 17.68 -3.52 -2.67
CA PHE A 44 17.32 -4.93 -2.68
C PHE A 44 17.10 -5.46 -4.10
N PRO A 45 18.11 -5.38 -5.01
CA PRO A 45 17.96 -5.84 -6.39
C PRO A 45 17.66 -7.35 -6.41
N GLY A 46 16.72 -7.79 -7.26
CA GLY A 46 16.35 -9.19 -7.39
C GLY A 46 15.74 -9.84 -6.13
N ALA A 47 15.25 -9.01 -5.20
CA ALA A 47 14.71 -9.50 -3.93
C ALA A 47 13.49 -10.38 -4.12
N SER A 48 13.33 -11.36 -3.21
CA SER A 48 12.05 -12.05 -2.99
C SER A 48 11.09 -11.09 -2.26
N VAL A 49 9.96 -10.75 -2.89
CA VAL A 49 8.97 -9.79 -2.39
C VAL A 49 7.65 -10.49 -2.13
N LEU A 50 7.12 -10.37 -0.91
CA LEU A 50 5.76 -10.77 -0.57
C LEU A 50 4.86 -9.54 -0.55
N ASP A 51 3.86 -9.49 -1.45
CA ASP A 51 2.84 -8.43 -1.50
C ASP A 51 1.58 -8.88 -0.74
N VAL A 52 1.46 -8.45 0.51
CA VAL A 52 0.38 -8.85 1.44
C VAL A 52 -0.87 -8.01 1.19
N GLY A 53 -1.96 -8.66 0.81
CA GLY A 53 -3.19 -8.00 0.35
C GLY A 53 -3.06 -7.43 -1.06
N GLY A 54 -2.04 -7.86 -1.83
CA GLY A 54 -1.68 -7.32 -3.14
C GLY A 54 -2.58 -7.74 -4.30
N GLY A 55 -3.69 -8.43 -4.06
CA GLY A 55 -4.62 -8.90 -5.11
C GLY A 55 -5.20 -7.80 -6.00
N HIS A 56 -5.04 -6.52 -5.64
CA HIS A 56 -5.35 -5.37 -6.52
C HIS A 56 -4.41 -5.27 -7.75
N GLY A 57 -3.23 -5.92 -7.75
CA GLY A 57 -2.30 -5.98 -8.88
C GLY A 57 -1.55 -4.69 -9.20
N GLN A 58 -1.61 -3.65 -8.35
CA GLN A 58 -1.10 -2.31 -8.68
C GLN A 58 0.43 -2.23 -8.75
N VAL A 59 1.14 -3.08 -8.03
CA VAL A 59 2.60 -3.09 -8.00
C VAL A 59 3.22 -4.39 -8.50
N THR A 60 2.43 -5.44 -8.68
CA THR A 60 2.90 -6.76 -9.13
C THR A 60 3.67 -6.66 -10.45
N GLY A 61 3.07 -6.04 -11.49
CA GLY A 61 3.73 -5.86 -12.78
C GLY A 61 5.04 -5.08 -12.68
N PRO A 62 5.05 -3.85 -12.13
CA PRO A 62 6.28 -3.08 -11.93
C PRO A 62 7.38 -3.83 -11.17
N LEU A 63 7.04 -4.64 -10.16
CA LEU A 63 8.01 -5.43 -9.40
C LEU A 63 8.61 -6.58 -10.23
N VAL A 64 7.74 -7.31 -10.95
CA VAL A 64 8.15 -8.40 -11.86
C VAL A 64 9.05 -7.85 -12.97
N ASP A 65 8.68 -6.73 -13.59
CA ASP A 65 9.43 -6.12 -14.68
C ASP A 65 10.79 -5.55 -14.19
N ALA A 66 10.89 -5.19 -12.92
CA ALA A 66 12.14 -4.80 -12.26
C ALA A 66 13.01 -6.01 -11.83
N GLY A 67 12.58 -7.24 -12.10
CA GLY A 67 13.35 -8.47 -11.83
C GLY A 67 13.24 -8.99 -10.40
N HIS A 68 12.21 -8.59 -9.64
CA HIS A 68 11.92 -9.16 -8.34
C HIS A 68 11.18 -10.50 -8.44
N ASP A 69 11.44 -11.42 -7.49
CA ASP A 69 10.69 -12.66 -7.32
C ASP A 69 9.43 -12.38 -6.47
N VAL A 70 8.27 -12.22 -7.12
CA VAL A 70 7.05 -11.73 -6.49
C VAL A 70 6.12 -12.86 -6.09
N THR A 71 5.68 -12.85 -4.83
CA THR A 71 4.57 -13.66 -4.33
C THR A 71 3.49 -12.73 -3.82
N VAL A 72 2.26 -12.89 -4.29
CA VAL A 72 1.08 -12.15 -3.81
C VAL A 72 0.35 -13.01 -2.79
N LEU A 73 0.07 -12.45 -1.62
CA LEU A 73 -0.72 -13.08 -0.58
C LEU A 73 -2.10 -12.42 -0.52
N GLY A 74 -3.14 -13.21 -0.78
CA GLY A 74 -4.53 -12.80 -0.62
C GLY A 74 -5.23 -13.54 0.52
N SER A 75 -6.26 -12.93 1.11
CA SER A 75 -7.09 -13.60 2.13
C SER A 75 -7.96 -14.70 1.53
N ASP A 76 -8.33 -14.57 0.26
CA ASP A 76 -9.19 -15.49 -0.46
C ASP A 76 -8.65 -15.75 -1.88
N ALA A 77 -8.98 -16.92 -2.44
CA ALA A 77 -8.57 -17.30 -3.79
C ALA A 77 -9.08 -16.33 -4.88
N SER A 78 -10.22 -15.66 -4.65
CA SER A 78 -10.76 -14.67 -5.58
C SER A 78 -9.84 -13.45 -5.76
N CYS A 79 -8.97 -13.16 -4.79
CA CYS A 79 -7.99 -12.08 -4.88
C CYS A 79 -6.93 -12.32 -5.98
N GLU A 80 -6.79 -13.56 -6.50
CA GLU A 80 -5.89 -13.85 -7.61
C GLU A 80 -6.36 -13.24 -8.95
N ALA A 81 -7.64 -13.00 -9.10
CA ALA A 81 -8.23 -12.67 -10.40
C ALA A 81 -7.49 -11.55 -11.17
N ARG A 82 -7.08 -10.49 -10.48
CA ARG A 82 -6.40 -9.34 -11.08
C ARG A 82 -4.89 -9.51 -11.26
N VAL A 83 -4.28 -10.47 -10.58
CA VAL A 83 -2.84 -10.76 -10.71
C VAL A 83 -2.57 -11.97 -11.61
N ARG A 84 -3.62 -12.58 -12.15
CA ARG A 84 -3.53 -13.79 -12.99
C ARG A 84 -2.70 -13.59 -14.26
N GLU A 85 -2.62 -12.37 -14.79
CA GLU A 85 -1.76 -12.05 -15.92
C GLU A 85 -0.26 -12.27 -15.64
N TRP A 86 0.15 -12.25 -14.37
CA TRP A 86 1.52 -12.55 -13.93
C TRP A 86 1.65 -13.95 -13.33
N THR A 87 0.63 -14.43 -12.60
CA THR A 87 0.68 -15.75 -11.93
C THR A 87 0.45 -16.89 -12.94
N GLY A 88 -0.42 -16.72 -13.91
CA GLY A 88 -0.70 -17.71 -14.94
C GLY A 88 0.53 -18.11 -15.77
N PRO A 89 1.35 -17.15 -16.29
CA PRO A 89 2.62 -17.46 -16.95
C PRO A 89 3.76 -17.83 -16.00
N GLY A 90 3.55 -17.88 -14.70
CA GLY A 90 4.59 -18.19 -13.71
C GLY A 90 5.60 -17.06 -13.45
N ARG A 91 5.27 -15.81 -13.84
CA ARG A 91 6.11 -14.62 -13.56
C ARG A 91 5.98 -14.14 -12.13
N ALA A 92 4.90 -14.48 -11.46
CA ALA A 92 4.66 -14.27 -10.03
C ALA A 92 3.98 -15.51 -9.44
N ARG A 93 3.87 -15.59 -8.13
CA ARG A 93 3.12 -16.62 -7.41
C ARG A 93 1.95 -15.99 -6.66
N PHE A 94 0.87 -16.76 -6.48
CA PHE A 94 -0.25 -16.41 -5.61
C PHE A 94 -0.41 -17.44 -4.50
N VAL A 95 -0.67 -16.95 -3.29
CA VAL A 95 -0.96 -17.78 -2.10
C VAL A 95 -2.18 -17.21 -1.40
N SER A 96 -3.14 -18.07 -1.06
CA SER A 96 -4.28 -17.69 -0.21
C SER A 96 -4.02 -18.14 1.22
N SER A 97 -4.06 -17.20 2.18
CA SER A 97 -3.91 -17.46 3.62
C SER A 97 -4.52 -16.34 4.45
N ASP A 98 -4.60 -16.51 5.77
CA ASP A 98 -4.95 -15.43 6.69
C ASP A 98 -3.87 -14.34 6.63
N LEU A 99 -4.27 -13.08 6.41
CA LEU A 99 -3.31 -11.96 6.30
C LEU A 99 -2.65 -11.62 7.62
N LEU A 100 -3.31 -11.87 8.76
CA LEU A 100 -2.81 -11.56 10.09
C LEU A 100 -2.00 -12.71 10.69
N ALA A 101 -2.27 -13.95 10.25
CA ALA A 101 -1.57 -15.16 10.68
C ALA A 101 -1.23 -16.08 9.49
N PRO A 102 -0.44 -15.60 8.51
CA PRO A 102 -0.16 -16.37 7.30
C PRO A 102 0.58 -17.68 7.62
N SER A 103 0.11 -18.79 6.98
CA SER A 103 0.76 -20.11 7.07
C SER A 103 2.01 -20.19 6.20
N LEU A 104 2.91 -19.20 6.37
CA LEU A 104 4.19 -19.09 5.67
C LEU A 104 5.33 -19.08 6.70
N PRO A 105 6.51 -19.66 6.37
CA PRO A 105 7.65 -19.63 7.27
C PRO A 105 8.08 -18.18 7.58
N GLY A 106 8.56 -17.97 8.79
CA GLY A 106 9.13 -16.68 9.18
C GLY A 106 10.40 -16.38 8.38
N ARG A 107 10.65 -15.10 8.09
CA ARG A 107 11.83 -14.63 7.34
C ARG A 107 12.02 -15.33 5.99
N SER A 108 10.93 -15.65 5.30
CA SER A 108 10.99 -16.34 4.01
C SER A 108 11.13 -15.44 2.81
N PHE A 109 10.88 -14.12 2.99
CA PHE A 109 11.00 -13.11 1.93
C PHE A 109 12.01 -12.03 2.33
N ASP A 110 12.74 -11.49 1.35
CA ASP A 110 13.66 -10.36 1.62
C ASP A 110 12.87 -9.12 2.03
N VAL A 111 11.75 -8.86 1.33
CA VAL A 111 10.87 -7.72 1.59
C VAL A 111 9.43 -8.19 1.72
N ALA A 112 8.73 -7.75 2.76
CA ALA A 112 7.26 -7.80 2.83
C ALA A 112 6.71 -6.42 2.48
N LEU A 113 5.72 -6.40 1.58
CA LEU A 113 5.07 -5.17 1.11
C LEU A 113 3.57 -5.26 1.41
N SER A 114 2.94 -4.14 1.76
CA SER A 114 1.48 -4.09 1.91
C SER A 114 0.97 -2.70 1.59
N TYR A 115 0.13 -2.60 0.57
CA TYR A 115 -0.48 -1.35 0.15
C TYR A 115 -1.99 -1.38 0.30
N ARG A 116 -2.55 -0.22 0.66
CA ARG A 116 -3.99 0.03 0.77
C ARG A 116 -4.73 -0.94 1.70
N LEU A 117 -3.99 -1.56 2.61
CA LEU A 117 -4.52 -2.53 3.56
C LEU A 117 -4.51 -1.98 4.98
N LEU A 118 -3.41 -1.40 5.43
CA LEU A 118 -3.21 -0.96 6.81
C LEU A 118 -4.35 -0.07 7.35
N PRO A 119 -4.89 0.93 6.62
CA PRO A 119 -5.98 1.77 7.11
C PRO A 119 -7.33 1.06 7.23
N HIS A 120 -7.50 -0.09 6.60
CA HIS A 120 -8.77 -0.84 6.55
C HIS A 120 -8.82 -2.03 7.49
N VAL A 121 -7.72 -2.34 8.18
CA VAL A 121 -7.61 -3.45 9.13
C VAL A 121 -7.77 -2.93 10.55
N SER A 122 -8.82 -3.36 11.26
CA SER A 122 -9.04 -2.95 12.65
C SER A 122 -7.93 -3.46 13.58
N ARG A 123 -7.41 -4.66 13.30
CA ARG A 123 -6.29 -5.30 14.00
C ARG A 123 -4.95 -5.02 13.29
N TRP A 124 -4.73 -3.78 12.86
CA TRP A 124 -3.51 -3.39 12.12
C TRP A 124 -2.18 -3.69 12.86
N PRO A 125 -2.09 -3.72 14.22
CA PRO A 125 -0.88 -4.17 14.88
C PRO A 125 -0.54 -5.65 14.61
N ASP A 126 -1.56 -6.51 14.45
CA ASP A 126 -1.35 -7.91 14.08
C ASP A 126 -0.85 -8.04 12.63
N LEU A 127 -1.34 -7.17 11.72
CA LEU A 127 -0.79 -7.08 10.37
C LEU A 127 0.67 -6.65 10.37
N VAL A 128 1.04 -5.66 11.18
CA VAL A 128 2.44 -5.24 11.36
C VAL A 128 3.30 -6.41 11.85
N ALA A 129 2.84 -7.14 12.88
CA ALA A 129 3.53 -8.32 13.39
C ALA A 129 3.73 -9.40 12.31
N ALA A 130 2.70 -9.66 11.49
CA ALA A 130 2.76 -10.62 10.39
C ALA A 130 3.79 -10.19 9.33
N LEU A 131 3.77 -8.93 8.89
CA LEU A 131 4.73 -8.38 7.95
C LEU A 131 6.17 -8.50 8.47
N CYS A 132 6.41 -8.10 9.72
CA CYS A 132 7.72 -8.17 10.35
C CYS A 132 8.21 -9.60 10.54
N ARG A 133 7.30 -10.55 10.83
CA ARG A 133 7.64 -11.97 10.93
C ARG A 133 8.11 -12.55 9.61
N LEU A 134 7.45 -12.19 8.49
CA LEU A 134 7.71 -12.73 7.16
C LEU A 134 8.93 -12.09 6.48
N ALA A 135 9.21 -10.81 6.76
CA ALA A 135 10.31 -10.08 6.16
C ALA A 135 11.66 -10.45 6.80
N ARG A 136 12.64 -10.74 5.95
CA ARG A 136 14.04 -10.97 6.34
C ARG A 136 14.78 -9.66 6.55
N ARG A 137 14.61 -8.70 5.65
CA ARG A 137 15.40 -7.46 5.55
C ARG A 137 14.56 -6.20 5.73
N ALA A 138 13.45 -6.06 5.01
CA ALA A 138 12.67 -4.82 5.00
C ALA A 138 11.17 -5.06 4.89
N VAL A 139 10.41 -4.09 5.40
CA VAL A 139 8.97 -3.96 5.17
C VAL A 139 8.71 -2.64 4.46
N VAL A 140 7.77 -2.64 3.50
CA VAL A 140 7.29 -1.43 2.82
C VAL A 140 5.77 -1.37 2.95
N VAL A 141 5.26 -0.26 3.51
CA VAL A 141 3.81 -0.06 3.70
C VAL A 141 3.40 1.31 3.22
N ASP A 142 2.13 1.45 2.84
CA ASP A 142 1.52 2.77 2.69
C ASP A 142 0.48 3.04 3.79
N TYR A 143 0.33 4.31 4.14
CA TYR A 143 -0.70 4.76 5.07
C TYR A 143 -1.08 6.22 4.83
N PRO A 144 -2.36 6.59 5.07
CA PRO A 144 -2.79 7.98 5.11
C PRO A 144 -2.25 8.63 6.39
N THR A 145 -1.51 9.74 6.24
CA THR A 145 -0.94 10.45 7.39
C THR A 145 -1.84 11.59 7.87
N ARG A 146 -1.97 11.75 9.19
CA ARG A 146 -2.64 12.91 9.81
C ARG A 146 -1.97 14.23 9.44
N ARG A 147 -0.68 14.20 9.13
CA ARG A 147 0.11 15.36 8.70
C ARG A 147 -0.08 15.61 7.19
N SER A 148 -1.32 15.81 6.75
CA SER A 148 -1.60 16.10 5.35
C SER A 148 -2.79 17.03 5.17
N VAL A 149 -2.78 17.78 4.09
CA VAL A 149 -3.95 18.57 3.65
C VAL A 149 -5.13 17.64 3.37
N ASN A 150 -4.86 16.42 2.94
CA ASN A 150 -5.86 15.39 2.66
C ASN A 150 -6.62 14.93 3.92
N ALA A 151 -5.97 14.88 5.09
CA ALA A 151 -6.62 14.50 6.34
C ALA A 151 -7.75 15.48 6.72
N VAL A 152 -7.58 16.75 6.41
CA VAL A 152 -8.63 17.78 6.62
C VAL A 152 -9.76 17.61 5.61
N ALA A 153 -9.45 17.33 4.34
CA ALA A 153 -10.44 17.07 3.31
C ALA A 153 -11.25 15.81 3.60
N ASP A 154 -10.58 14.72 4.04
CA ASP A 154 -11.22 13.46 4.40
C ASP A 154 -12.13 13.60 5.63
N LEU A 155 -11.80 14.47 6.58
CA LEU A 155 -12.67 14.82 7.71
C LEU A 155 -13.97 15.48 7.23
N PHE A 156 -13.90 16.42 6.27
CA PHE A 156 -15.08 17.06 5.69
C PHE A 156 -15.90 16.10 4.81
N PHE A 157 -15.27 15.16 4.10
CA PHE A 157 -15.95 14.14 3.32
C PHE A 157 -16.48 12.99 4.19
N GLY A 158 -15.83 12.66 5.31
CA GLY A 158 -16.28 11.67 6.29
C GLY A 158 -17.61 12.06 6.95
N LEU A 159 -17.84 13.35 7.19
CA LEU A 159 -19.13 13.87 7.66
C LEU A 159 -20.27 13.66 6.64
N LYS A 160 -19.98 13.56 5.33
CA LYS A 160 -20.96 13.18 4.29
C LYS A 160 -21.15 11.68 4.16
N LYS A 161 -20.13 10.83 4.45
CA LYS A 161 -20.20 9.38 4.37
C LYS A 161 -20.97 8.70 5.51
N GLY A 162 -21.28 9.39 6.58
CA GLY A 162 -22.20 8.89 7.63
C GLY A 162 -23.60 8.51 7.11
N VAL A 163 -23.89 8.76 5.83
CA VAL A 163 -25.15 8.44 5.16
C VAL A 163 -25.02 7.26 4.17
N GLU A 164 -23.81 6.85 3.79
CA GLU A 164 -23.59 5.75 2.84
C GLU A 164 -22.85 4.60 3.55
N GLY A 165 -23.60 3.61 3.99
CA GLY A 165 -23.34 2.32 4.59
C GLY A 165 -22.02 1.56 4.34
N ASN A 166 -20.86 2.23 4.32
CA ASN A 166 -19.59 1.55 4.27
C ASN A 166 -19.07 1.29 5.69
N THR A 167 -19.21 0.06 6.15
CA THR A 167 -18.98 -0.38 7.54
C THR A 167 -17.51 -0.65 7.88
N ARG A 168 -16.56 -0.52 6.92
CA ARG A 168 -15.14 -0.81 7.16
C ARG A 168 -14.44 0.36 7.86
N PRO A 169 -13.55 0.09 8.83
CA PRO A 169 -12.73 1.11 9.46
C PRO A 169 -11.84 1.79 8.44
N PHE A 170 -11.62 3.08 8.61
CA PHE A 170 -10.60 3.84 7.89
C PHE A 170 -9.78 4.63 8.90
N THR A 171 -8.58 4.13 9.17
CA THR A 171 -7.67 4.74 10.15
C THR A 171 -6.69 5.66 9.44
N VAL A 172 -6.55 6.89 9.96
CA VAL A 172 -5.50 7.84 9.59
C VAL A 172 -4.46 7.85 10.69
N PHE A 173 -3.19 7.70 10.33
CA PHE A 173 -2.09 7.48 11.27
C PHE A 173 -1.24 8.75 11.46
N SER A 174 -0.62 8.90 12.63
CA SER A 174 0.60 9.69 12.74
C SER A 174 1.80 8.85 12.30
N ASP A 175 2.87 9.50 11.82
CA ASP A 175 4.09 8.81 11.43
C ASP A 175 4.68 8.04 12.64
N ALA A 176 4.61 8.64 13.85
CA ALA A 176 5.10 8.02 15.09
C ALA A 176 4.36 6.71 15.43
N GLU A 177 3.03 6.68 15.34
CA GLU A 177 2.24 5.47 15.62
C GLU A 177 2.68 4.29 14.73
N VAL A 178 2.92 4.55 13.45
CA VAL A 178 3.39 3.52 12.51
C VAL A 178 4.82 3.09 12.85
N GLU A 179 5.73 4.05 13.04
CA GLU A 179 7.13 3.79 13.32
C GLU A 179 7.31 3.02 14.65
N GLU A 180 6.59 3.38 15.71
CA GLU A 180 6.60 2.68 17.00
C GLU A 180 6.10 1.24 16.90
N ALA A 181 5.01 1.01 16.14
CA ALA A 181 4.49 -0.33 15.93
C ALA A 181 5.54 -1.25 15.27
N PHE A 182 6.26 -0.77 14.25
CA PHE A 182 7.33 -1.53 13.61
C PHE A 182 8.58 -1.63 14.48
N ALA A 183 8.91 -0.61 15.27
CA ALA A 183 10.05 -0.61 16.19
C ALA A 183 9.92 -1.69 17.26
N ALA A 184 8.70 -1.98 17.73
CA ALA A 184 8.41 -3.08 18.66
C ALA A 184 8.80 -4.46 18.09
N HIS A 185 8.94 -4.60 16.76
CA HIS A 185 9.37 -5.81 16.07
C HIS A 185 10.80 -5.72 15.52
N GLY A 186 11.58 -4.72 15.94
CA GLY A 186 12.98 -4.56 15.57
C GLY A 186 13.20 -3.97 14.17
N PHE A 187 12.24 -3.20 13.63
CA PHE A 187 12.38 -2.48 12.37
C PHE A 187 12.50 -0.98 12.59
N ALA A 188 13.30 -0.31 11.77
CA ALA A 188 13.48 1.14 11.81
C ALA A 188 13.25 1.78 10.44
N PRO A 189 12.70 3.02 10.37
CA PRO A 189 12.47 3.71 9.12
C PRO A 189 13.80 4.06 8.44
N THR A 190 13.90 3.74 7.12
CA THR A 190 15.08 4.00 6.30
C THR A 190 14.77 4.67 4.98
N GLY A 191 13.49 4.79 4.63
CA GLY A 191 13.06 5.47 3.43
C GLY A 191 11.61 5.90 3.50
N ARG A 192 11.33 7.14 3.10
CA ARG A 192 9.99 7.73 3.16
C ARG A 192 9.68 8.43 1.84
N ARG A 193 8.49 8.16 1.26
CA ARG A 193 8.01 8.74 0.00
C ARG A 193 6.54 9.18 0.14
N PRO A 194 6.27 10.40 0.61
CA PRO A 194 4.95 11.00 0.53
C PRO A 194 4.53 11.17 -0.93
N GLN A 195 3.26 10.89 -1.27
CA GLN A 195 2.84 10.73 -2.65
C GLN A 195 2.25 12.00 -3.26
N PHE A 196 1.18 12.54 -2.68
CA PHE A 196 0.41 13.64 -3.24
C PHE A 196 0.19 14.72 -2.19
N PHE A 197 0.40 15.97 -2.57
CA PHE A 197 0.05 17.12 -1.75
C PHE A 197 -1.45 17.42 -1.85
N PHE A 198 -1.97 17.44 -3.08
CA PHE A 198 -3.39 17.70 -3.30
C PHE A 198 -4.23 16.42 -3.14
N PRO A 199 -5.52 16.57 -2.71
CA PRO A 199 -6.45 15.45 -2.64
C PRO A 199 -6.62 14.74 -3.99
N MET A 200 -6.60 13.41 -3.98
CA MET A 200 -6.85 12.62 -5.20
C MET A 200 -8.21 12.93 -5.83
N ALA A 201 -9.20 13.34 -5.01
CA ALA A 201 -10.50 13.80 -5.49
C ALA A 201 -10.40 15.07 -6.35
N LEU A 202 -9.51 16.00 -6.01
CA LEU A 202 -9.25 17.19 -6.83
C LEU A 202 -8.73 16.80 -8.22
N HIS A 203 -7.72 15.93 -8.27
CA HIS A 203 -7.15 15.48 -9.54
C HIS A 203 -8.16 14.75 -10.41
N ARG A 204 -9.04 13.91 -9.80
CA ARG A 204 -10.15 13.28 -10.53
C ARG A 204 -11.15 14.30 -11.07
N GLY A 205 -11.47 15.33 -10.28
CA GLY A 205 -12.36 16.40 -10.72
C GLY A 205 -11.79 17.23 -11.88
N LEU A 206 -10.48 17.43 -11.92
CA LEU A 206 -9.79 18.10 -13.04
C LEU A 206 -9.75 17.25 -14.32
N GLY A 207 -9.85 15.92 -14.22
CA GLY A 207 -9.92 15.00 -15.35
C GLY A 207 -8.65 14.92 -16.22
N SER A 208 -7.60 15.67 -15.91
CA SER A 208 -6.38 15.80 -16.72
C SER A 208 -5.13 15.36 -15.96
N ALA A 209 -4.48 14.32 -16.47
CA ALA A 209 -3.19 13.87 -15.91
C ALA A 209 -2.07 14.91 -16.09
N GLY A 210 -2.11 15.72 -17.14
CA GLY A 210 -1.15 16.82 -17.37
C GLY A 210 -1.26 17.90 -16.28
N LEU A 211 -2.48 18.34 -15.98
CA LEU A 211 -2.72 19.30 -14.90
C LEU A 211 -2.34 18.70 -13.54
N ALA A 212 -2.70 17.44 -13.28
CA ALA A 212 -2.33 16.76 -12.04
C ALA A 212 -0.81 16.70 -11.85
N ARG A 213 -0.05 16.33 -12.90
CA ARG A 213 1.43 16.31 -12.89
C ARG A 213 2.01 17.70 -12.65
N GLY A 214 1.46 18.74 -13.30
CA GLY A 214 1.91 20.12 -13.14
C GLY A 214 1.72 20.63 -11.70
N LEU A 215 0.53 20.42 -11.12
CA LEU A 215 0.22 20.80 -9.75
C LEU A 215 1.10 20.08 -8.73
N GLU A 216 1.24 18.75 -8.84
CA GLU A 216 2.09 17.97 -7.93
C GLU A 216 3.58 18.29 -8.14
N GLY A 217 4.00 18.59 -9.37
CA GLY A 217 5.35 19.05 -9.67
C GLY A 217 5.69 20.37 -8.99
N ALA A 218 4.78 21.35 -9.05
CA ALA A 218 4.92 22.63 -8.37
C ALA A 218 4.96 22.44 -6.83
N ALA A 219 4.04 21.66 -6.28
CA ALA A 219 4.01 21.36 -4.85
C ALA A 219 5.30 20.65 -4.40
N SER A 220 5.81 19.73 -5.21
CA SER A 220 7.07 19.02 -4.93
C SER A 220 8.28 19.96 -4.96
N ALA A 221 8.35 20.85 -5.95
CA ALA A 221 9.44 21.86 -6.07
C ALA A 221 9.47 22.80 -4.86
N LEU A 222 8.30 23.11 -4.30
CA LEU A 222 8.17 23.94 -3.07
C LEU A 222 8.36 23.11 -1.77
N GLY A 223 8.66 21.81 -1.86
CA GLY A 223 8.81 20.94 -0.70
C GLY A 223 7.50 20.54 0.01
N LEU A 224 6.34 20.97 -0.49
CA LEU A 224 5.05 20.74 0.13
C LEU A 224 4.68 19.25 0.15
N THR A 225 4.91 18.53 -0.93
CA THR A 225 4.68 17.08 -1.00
C THR A 225 5.54 16.34 0.03
N ARG A 226 6.81 16.74 0.21
CA ARG A 226 7.70 16.13 1.21
C ARG A 226 7.19 16.35 2.64
N ALA A 227 6.66 17.53 2.93
CA ALA A 227 6.20 17.90 4.26
C ALA A 227 4.80 17.37 4.59
N LEU A 228 3.87 17.41 3.64
CA LEU A 228 2.44 17.24 3.85
C LEU A 228 1.77 16.25 2.88
N GLY A 229 2.54 15.51 2.09
CA GLY A 229 1.99 14.56 1.11
C GLY A 229 1.42 13.30 1.74
N SER A 230 0.32 12.78 1.16
CA SER A 230 -0.39 11.57 1.59
C SER A 230 -0.91 10.81 0.35
N PRO A 231 -1.00 9.46 0.40
CA PRO A 231 -0.44 8.59 1.43
C PRO A 231 1.09 8.66 1.51
N VAL A 232 1.64 8.19 2.62
CA VAL A 232 3.08 8.01 2.77
C VAL A 232 3.42 6.56 2.46
N ILE A 233 4.42 6.32 1.60
CA ILE A 233 5.05 5.02 1.47
C ILE A 233 6.31 5.02 2.32
N LEU A 234 6.39 4.10 3.28
CA LEU A 234 7.45 3.98 4.26
C LEU A 234 8.17 2.65 4.09
N ARG A 235 9.50 2.71 3.98
CA ARG A 235 10.37 1.54 4.10
C ARG A 235 10.98 1.52 5.49
N LEU A 236 10.88 0.36 6.14
CA LEU A 236 11.51 0.08 7.42
C LEU A 236 12.42 -1.14 7.24
N GLU A 237 13.63 -1.07 7.77
CA GLU A 237 14.60 -2.16 7.70
C GLU A 237 14.80 -2.78 9.08
N ARG A 238 15.08 -4.10 9.09
CA ARG A 238 15.39 -4.82 10.32
C ARG A 238 16.67 -4.26 10.92
N ARG A 239 16.62 -3.93 12.20
CA ARG A 239 17.83 -3.61 12.97
C ARG A 239 18.69 -4.88 13.06
N GLY A 240 19.97 -4.74 12.80
CA GLY A 240 20.95 -5.83 12.92
C GLY A 240 21.14 -6.32 14.34
#